data_5da4fb30f320f2885358eed2a663289b
#
_entry.id   5da4fb30f320f2885358eed2a663289b
#
_cell.length_a   1.000
_cell.length_b   1.000
_cell.length_c   1.000
_cell.angle_alpha   90.00
_cell.angle_beta   90.00
_cell.angle_gamma   90.00
#
_symmetry.space_group_name_H-M   'P 1'
#
loop_
_entity.id
_entity.type
_entity.pdbx_description
1 polymer ?
#
loop_
_entity_poly.entity_id
_entity_poly.type
_entity_poly.pdbx_seq_one_letter_code
_entity_poly.pdbx_strand_id
1 'polypeptide(L)'
;MTSKIWAVLLIPAAVWAQDVPLDLFSSLLPKATAHAEVNLDVGLLQFAAGFLSGKDPDEAKVKALVAGLKGIYVRTLTFAKPGEYSRADVEKIRAQLKGWSPIVSVHEAEEDTGIYIKTDGQKIQGLVILSAEPTELTLVNIVGSISLDQLKDLSGKFGIPEIGDVGQKGGPKKQE
;
A
#
# COMPACT_ATOMS: atom_id res chain seq x y z
N MET A 1 53.65 -27.53 8.03
CA MET A 1 52.50 -26.90 8.75
C MET A 1 51.90 -25.85 7.82
N THR A 2 50.86 -26.24 7.07
CA THR A 2 50.19 -25.35 6.09
C THR A 2 48.85 -24.93 6.68
N SER A 3 48.81 -23.70 7.13
CA SER A 3 47.58 -23.05 7.64
C SER A 3 46.67 -22.69 6.47
N LYS A 4 45.51 -23.38 6.36
CA LYS A 4 44.44 -23.04 5.42
C LYS A 4 43.59 -21.92 6.02
N ILE A 5 43.77 -20.70 5.50
CA ILE A 5 42.92 -19.56 5.80
C ILE A 5 41.62 -19.72 5.02
N TRP A 6 40.54 -20.03 5.71
CA TRP A 6 39.18 -20.00 5.13
C TRP A 6 38.73 -18.55 5.11
N ALA A 7 38.72 -17.92 3.93
CA ALA A 7 38.06 -16.64 3.72
C ALA A 7 36.56 -16.87 3.73
N VAL A 8 35.90 -16.47 4.83
CA VAL A 8 34.45 -16.40 4.91
C VAL A 8 34.01 -15.18 4.08
N LEU A 9 33.52 -15.41 2.89
CA LEU A 9 32.84 -14.42 2.07
C LEU A 9 31.51 -14.06 2.77
N LEU A 10 31.51 -12.99 3.54
CA LEU A 10 30.28 -12.34 3.99
C LEU A 10 29.62 -11.70 2.76
N ILE A 11 28.71 -12.42 2.13
CA ILE A 11 27.78 -11.86 1.16
C ILE A 11 26.85 -10.97 1.98
N PRO A 12 26.82 -9.63 1.75
CA PRO A 12 25.79 -8.82 2.35
C PRO A 12 24.46 -9.34 1.81
N ALA A 13 23.64 -9.94 2.67
CA ALA A 13 22.25 -10.15 2.38
C ALA A 13 21.66 -8.77 2.12
N ALA A 14 21.47 -8.41 0.85
CA ALA A 14 20.65 -7.28 0.48
C ALA A 14 19.27 -7.58 1.05
N VAL A 15 18.99 -7.02 2.21
CA VAL A 15 17.67 -7.03 2.82
C VAL A 15 16.79 -6.26 1.86
N TRP A 16 16.06 -6.98 1.05
CA TRP A 16 14.97 -6.46 0.24
C TRP A 16 13.86 -6.01 1.18
N ALA A 17 14.07 -4.88 1.82
CA ALA A 17 13.20 -4.34 2.87
C ALA A 17 11.98 -3.63 2.26
N GLN A 18 11.29 -4.23 1.30
CA GLN A 18 10.21 -3.56 0.59
C GLN A 18 8.90 -4.35 0.56
N ASP A 19 8.90 -5.59 1.01
CA ASP A 19 7.70 -6.41 0.91
C ASP A 19 6.93 -6.34 2.23
N VAL A 20 5.74 -5.76 2.15
CA VAL A 20 4.71 -6.06 3.14
C VAL A 20 4.52 -7.58 3.07
N PRO A 21 4.63 -8.32 4.17
CA PRO A 21 4.48 -9.75 4.15
C PRO A 21 3.15 -10.12 3.48
N LEU A 22 3.18 -10.96 2.45
CA LEU A 22 1.98 -11.37 1.71
C LEU A 22 1.05 -12.23 2.57
N ASP A 23 1.53 -12.72 3.70
CA ASP A 23 0.82 -13.55 4.66
C ASP A 23 0.08 -12.75 5.76
N LEU A 24 0.03 -11.42 5.66
CA LEU A 24 -0.69 -10.55 6.62
C LEU A 24 -2.12 -11.00 6.86
N PHE A 25 -2.77 -11.57 5.85
CA PHE A 25 -4.15 -12.04 5.90
C PHE A 25 -4.29 -13.53 6.17
N SER A 26 -3.19 -14.26 6.34
CA SER A 26 -3.22 -15.72 6.48
C SER A 26 -4.13 -16.22 7.61
N SER A 27 -4.17 -15.50 8.73
CA SER A 27 -5.03 -15.85 9.86
C SER A 27 -6.53 -15.62 9.62
N LEU A 28 -6.89 -14.77 8.66
CA LEU A 28 -8.26 -14.44 8.32
C LEU A 28 -8.77 -15.18 7.08
N LEU A 29 -7.86 -15.66 6.24
CA LEU A 29 -8.21 -16.36 5.01
C LEU A 29 -9.18 -17.54 5.21
N PRO A 30 -9.05 -18.37 6.26
CA PRO A 30 -10.00 -19.47 6.50
C PRO A 30 -11.44 -19.00 6.85
N LYS A 31 -11.62 -17.75 7.24
CA LYS A 31 -12.93 -17.16 7.58
C LYS A 31 -13.57 -16.46 6.39
N ALA A 32 -12.78 -16.12 5.37
CA ALA A 32 -13.27 -15.41 4.18
C ALA A 32 -14.09 -16.33 3.29
N THR A 33 -15.17 -15.81 2.72
CA THR A 33 -15.99 -16.50 1.71
C THR A 33 -15.44 -16.35 0.31
N ALA A 34 -14.68 -15.28 0.07
CA ALA A 34 -13.94 -15.05 -1.17
C ALA A 34 -12.63 -14.30 -0.88
N HIS A 35 -11.66 -14.48 -1.75
CA HIS A 35 -10.44 -13.69 -1.75
C HIS A 35 -10.05 -13.33 -3.17
N ALA A 36 -9.45 -12.16 -3.34
CA ALA A 36 -8.88 -11.72 -4.59
C ALA A 36 -7.43 -11.29 -4.39
N GLU A 37 -6.60 -11.63 -5.37
CA GLU A 37 -5.21 -11.25 -5.40
C GLU A 37 -4.86 -10.65 -6.75
N VAL A 38 -4.23 -9.47 -6.73
CA VAL A 38 -3.66 -8.84 -7.90
C VAL A 38 -2.16 -8.65 -7.65
N ASN A 39 -1.36 -9.12 -8.59
CA ASN A 39 0.10 -8.99 -8.56
C ASN A 39 0.55 -8.39 -9.87
N LEU A 40 0.90 -7.11 -9.87
CA LEU A 40 1.46 -6.40 -11.00
C LEU A 40 2.92 -6.14 -10.71
N ASP A 41 3.79 -6.95 -11.26
CA ASP A 41 5.23 -6.72 -11.20
C ASP A 41 5.68 -5.64 -12.20
N VAL A 42 6.95 -5.30 -12.17
CA VAL A 42 7.53 -4.26 -13.06
C VAL A 42 7.31 -4.59 -14.54
N GLY A 43 7.36 -5.86 -14.92
CA GLY A 43 7.16 -6.27 -16.33
C GLY A 43 5.73 -6.03 -16.80
N LEU A 44 4.76 -6.43 -16.01
CA LEU A 44 3.34 -6.21 -16.29
C LEU A 44 2.99 -4.72 -16.28
N LEU A 45 3.55 -3.95 -15.34
CA LEU A 45 3.36 -2.50 -15.28
C LEU A 45 3.92 -1.79 -16.52
N GLN A 46 5.12 -2.15 -16.95
CA GLN A 46 5.72 -1.59 -18.16
C GLN A 46 4.96 -1.99 -19.43
N PHE A 47 4.51 -3.24 -19.50
CA PHE A 47 3.67 -3.72 -20.59
C PHE A 47 2.38 -2.89 -20.68
N ALA A 48 1.66 -2.71 -19.55
CA ALA A 48 0.45 -1.90 -19.50
C ALA A 48 0.72 -0.43 -19.89
N ALA A 49 1.82 0.16 -19.41
CA ALA A 49 2.21 1.53 -19.76
C ALA A 49 2.55 1.69 -21.25
N GLY A 50 2.91 0.60 -21.94
CA GLY A 50 3.17 0.60 -23.38
C GLY A 50 1.94 0.93 -24.23
N PHE A 51 0.74 0.69 -23.71
CA PHE A 51 -0.53 1.04 -24.39
C PHE A 51 -0.93 2.52 -24.20
N LEU A 52 -0.30 3.23 -23.26
CA LEU A 52 -0.56 4.64 -23.06
C LEU A 52 0.17 5.47 -24.11
N SER A 53 -0.58 6.29 -24.84
CA SER A 53 -0.02 7.07 -25.96
C SER A 53 0.91 8.20 -25.50
N GLY A 54 0.70 8.70 -24.28
CA GLY A 54 1.41 9.85 -23.73
C GLY A 54 1.06 11.18 -24.42
N LYS A 55 0.11 11.18 -25.35
CA LYS A 55 -0.41 12.41 -25.99
C LYS A 55 -1.48 13.08 -25.13
N ASP A 56 -2.23 12.29 -24.39
CA ASP A 56 -3.16 12.76 -23.38
C ASP A 56 -2.39 13.10 -22.09
N PRO A 57 -2.60 14.28 -21.49
CA PRO A 57 -1.92 14.70 -20.27
C PRO A 57 -2.11 13.73 -19.10
N ASP A 58 -3.29 13.11 -18.97
CA ASP A 58 -3.57 12.16 -17.90
C ASP A 58 -2.87 10.81 -18.17
N GLU A 59 -2.84 10.34 -19.42
CA GLU A 59 -2.06 9.16 -19.79
C GLU A 59 -0.55 9.38 -19.58
N ALA A 60 -0.03 10.56 -19.89
CA ALA A 60 1.35 10.91 -19.66
C ALA A 60 1.72 10.87 -18.17
N LYS A 61 0.83 11.36 -17.27
CA LYS A 61 1.00 11.30 -15.82
C LYS A 61 1.02 9.87 -15.33
N VAL A 62 0.06 9.03 -15.77
CA VAL A 62 0.02 7.61 -15.41
C VAL A 62 1.27 6.90 -15.87
N LYS A 63 1.73 7.16 -17.09
CA LYS A 63 2.97 6.58 -17.63
C LYS A 63 4.20 6.97 -16.82
N ALA A 64 4.30 8.25 -16.43
CA ALA A 64 5.38 8.74 -15.58
C ALA A 64 5.36 8.11 -14.17
N LEU A 65 4.16 7.92 -13.60
CA LEU A 65 4.00 7.22 -12.33
C LEU A 65 4.47 5.77 -12.43
N VAL A 66 3.95 5.03 -13.41
CA VAL A 66 4.26 3.61 -13.61
C VAL A 66 5.76 3.39 -13.81
N ALA A 67 6.46 4.31 -14.48
CA ALA A 67 7.91 4.21 -14.69
C ALA A 67 8.72 4.20 -13.38
N GLY A 68 8.19 4.76 -12.29
CA GLY A 68 8.81 4.75 -10.96
C GLY A 68 8.47 3.51 -10.12
N LEU A 69 7.47 2.72 -10.53
CA LEU A 69 6.97 1.59 -9.75
C LEU A 69 7.75 0.31 -10.00
N LYS A 70 7.88 -0.49 -8.96
CA LYS A 70 8.44 -1.85 -8.98
C LYS A 70 7.36 -2.92 -8.89
N GLY A 71 6.19 -2.58 -8.35
CA GLY A 71 5.05 -3.48 -8.25
C GLY A 71 3.85 -2.84 -7.58
N ILE A 72 2.68 -3.42 -7.87
CA ILE A 72 1.41 -3.16 -7.17
C ILE A 72 0.83 -4.51 -6.79
N TYR A 73 0.53 -4.68 -5.50
CA TYR A 73 -0.01 -5.89 -4.93
C TYR A 73 -1.30 -5.57 -4.19
N VAL A 74 -2.39 -6.22 -4.58
CA VAL A 74 -3.69 -6.05 -3.92
C VAL A 74 -4.12 -7.39 -3.33
N ARG A 75 -4.62 -7.35 -2.12
CA ARG A 75 -5.23 -8.48 -1.42
C ARG A 75 -6.57 -8.02 -0.86
N THR A 76 -7.62 -8.75 -1.20
CA THR A 76 -8.95 -8.49 -0.68
C THR A 76 -9.52 -9.78 -0.12
N LEU A 77 -10.07 -9.72 1.10
CA LEU A 77 -10.87 -10.76 1.71
C LEU A 77 -12.32 -10.27 1.83
N THR A 78 -13.25 -11.11 1.40
CA THR A 78 -14.69 -10.86 1.56
C THR A 78 -15.26 -11.85 2.57
N PHE A 79 -16.10 -11.37 3.47
CA PHE A 79 -16.73 -12.13 4.54
C PHE A 79 -18.25 -12.20 4.34
N ALA A 80 -18.89 -13.28 4.81
CA ALA A 80 -20.33 -13.46 4.61
C ALA A 80 -21.19 -12.43 5.36
N LYS A 81 -20.71 -11.97 6.50
CA LYS A 81 -21.42 -11.02 7.37
C LYS A 81 -20.46 -10.18 8.22
N PRO A 82 -20.91 -9.02 8.72
CA PRO A 82 -20.13 -8.23 9.67
C PRO A 82 -19.76 -9.03 10.93
N GLY A 83 -18.56 -8.73 11.47
CA GLY A 83 -18.06 -9.32 12.72
C GLY A 83 -17.30 -10.64 12.56
N GLU A 84 -17.09 -11.15 11.34
CA GLU A 84 -16.25 -12.33 11.10
C GLU A 84 -14.75 -12.03 11.28
N TYR A 85 -14.38 -10.77 11.22
CA TYR A 85 -13.11 -10.27 11.72
C TYR A 85 -13.33 -9.08 12.64
N SER A 86 -12.35 -8.78 13.46
CA SER A 86 -12.45 -7.77 14.51
C SER A 86 -11.44 -6.63 14.30
N ARG A 87 -11.66 -5.50 14.97
CA ARG A 87 -10.68 -4.42 15.04
C ARG A 87 -9.32 -4.91 15.55
N ALA A 88 -9.30 -5.86 16.49
CA ALA A 88 -8.06 -6.45 16.97
C ALA A 88 -7.28 -7.21 15.87
N ASP A 89 -7.98 -7.79 14.90
CA ASP A 89 -7.31 -8.43 13.75
C ASP A 89 -6.72 -7.39 12.81
N VAL A 90 -7.40 -6.27 12.58
CA VAL A 90 -6.86 -5.11 11.82
C VAL A 90 -5.62 -4.55 12.51
N GLU A 91 -5.63 -4.38 13.84
CA GLU A 91 -4.47 -3.91 14.59
C GLU A 91 -3.27 -4.87 14.51
N LYS A 92 -3.50 -6.19 14.46
CA LYS A 92 -2.41 -7.16 14.23
C LYS A 92 -1.76 -6.98 12.85
N ILE A 93 -2.57 -6.65 11.83
CA ILE A 93 -2.07 -6.35 10.48
C ILE A 93 -1.24 -5.07 10.53
N ARG A 94 -1.76 -4.00 11.15
CA ARG A 94 -1.03 -2.74 11.32
C ARG A 94 0.29 -2.91 12.06
N ALA A 95 0.31 -3.73 13.09
CA ALA A 95 1.52 -4.01 13.86
C ALA A 95 2.65 -4.65 13.03
N GLN A 96 2.32 -5.24 11.88
CA GLN A 96 3.31 -5.81 10.97
C GLN A 96 3.87 -4.78 9.98
N LEU A 97 3.26 -3.60 9.86
CA LEU A 97 3.76 -2.48 9.04
C LEU A 97 4.90 -1.72 9.75
N LYS A 98 5.88 -2.47 10.28
CA LYS A 98 7.04 -1.88 10.96
C LYS A 98 7.90 -1.09 9.99
N GLY A 99 8.27 0.14 10.37
CA GLY A 99 9.05 1.04 9.53
C GLY A 99 8.24 1.79 8.46
N TRP A 100 6.92 1.63 8.47
CA TRP A 100 5.99 2.44 7.70
C TRP A 100 5.44 3.56 8.57
N SER A 101 5.30 4.76 8.00
CA SER A 101 4.77 5.94 8.71
C SER A 101 3.32 6.17 8.29
N PRO A 102 2.36 6.22 9.21
CA PRO A 102 0.98 6.55 8.88
C PRO A 102 0.90 8.03 8.44
N ILE A 103 0.21 8.31 7.35
CA ILE A 103 -0.07 9.66 6.85
C ILE A 103 -1.57 9.99 6.87
N VAL A 104 -2.42 8.96 6.81
CA VAL A 104 -3.87 9.08 6.96
C VAL A 104 -4.34 7.97 7.88
N SER A 105 -5.23 8.28 8.80
CA SER A 105 -5.96 7.32 9.62
C SER A 105 -7.38 7.83 9.79
N VAL A 106 -8.34 7.10 9.25
CA VAL A 106 -9.77 7.36 9.38
C VAL A 106 -10.36 6.21 10.18
N HIS A 107 -11.06 6.53 11.25
CA HIS A 107 -11.72 5.57 12.11
C HIS A 107 -13.17 5.99 12.27
N GLU A 108 -14.04 5.34 11.54
CA GLU A 108 -15.49 5.49 11.64
C GLU A 108 -16.12 4.27 12.34
N ALA A 109 -17.43 4.31 12.55
CA ALA A 109 -18.11 3.23 13.25
C ALA A 109 -17.99 1.88 12.53
N GLU A 110 -18.05 1.91 11.19
CA GLU A 110 -18.07 0.74 10.33
C GLU A 110 -16.91 0.69 9.31
N GLU A 111 -16.05 1.73 9.29
CA GLU A 111 -14.93 1.82 8.37
C GLU A 111 -13.66 2.22 9.10
N ASP A 112 -12.57 1.55 8.75
CA ASP A 112 -11.25 1.84 9.27
C ASP A 112 -10.23 1.83 8.13
N THR A 113 -9.78 3.01 7.71
CA THR A 113 -8.84 3.18 6.61
C THR A 113 -7.54 3.81 7.09
N GLY A 114 -6.42 3.19 6.76
CA GLY A 114 -5.07 3.69 7.03
C GLY A 114 -4.23 3.77 5.77
N ILE A 115 -3.53 4.89 5.59
CA ILE A 115 -2.53 5.05 4.52
C ILE A 115 -1.17 5.22 5.17
N TYR A 116 -0.22 4.41 4.75
CA TYR A 116 1.13 4.33 5.28
C TYR A 116 2.15 4.52 4.16
N ILE A 117 3.22 5.24 4.44
CA ILE A 117 4.34 5.40 3.51
C ILE A 117 5.63 4.86 4.10
N LYS A 118 6.48 4.36 3.23
CA LYS A 118 7.89 4.07 3.53
C LYS A 118 8.75 5.07 2.80
N THR A 119 9.64 5.75 3.51
CA THR A 119 10.50 6.78 2.94
C THR A 119 11.97 6.37 3.02
N ASP A 120 12.75 6.84 2.08
CA ASP A 120 14.22 6.86 2.11
C ASP A 120 14.66 8.30 1.81
N GLY A 121 15.10 9.00 2.86
CA GLY A 121 15.31 10.44 2.80
C GLY A 121 14.00 11.18 2.47
N GLN A 122 14.00 11.92 1.36
CA GLN A 122 12.83 12.67 0.88
C GLN A 122 11.96 11.91 -0.15
N LYS A 123 12.35 10.68 -0.50
CA LYS A 123 11.63 9.87 -1.51
C LYS A 123 10.73 8.86 -0.85
N ILE A 124 9.49 8.78 -1.32
CA ILE A 124 8.57 7.70 -0.96
C ILE A 124 8.99 6.47 -1.76
N GLN A 125 9.29 5.37 -1.07
CA GLN A 125 9.69 4.10 -1.66
C GLN A 125 8.55 3.07 -1.71
N GLY A 126 7.45 3.39 -1.05
CA GLY A 126 6.27 2.54 -1.05
C GLY A 126 5.08 3.20 -0.36
N LEU A 127 3.90 2.73 -0.70
CA LEU A 127 2.62 3.14 -0.15
C LEU A 127 1.83 1.88 0.20
N VAL A 128 1.23 1.87 1.38
CA VAL A 128 0.26 0.85 1.80
C VAL A 128 -1.06 1.53 2.13
N ILE A 129 -2.14 0.99 1.59
CA ILE A 129 -3.51 1.36 1.97
C ILE A 129 -4.12 0.12 2.61
N LEU A 130 -4.61 0.24 3.81
CA LEU A 130 -5.38 -0.77 4.52
C LEU A 130 -6.78 -0.23 4.72
N SER A 131 -7.77 -0.87 4.12
CA SER A 131 -9.19 -0.56 4.28
C SER A 131 -9.89 -1.74 4.93
N ALA A 132 -10.63 -1.47 5.98
CA ALA A 132 -11.40 -2.46 6.74
C ALA A 132 -12.85 -1.99 6.83
N GLU A 133 -13.73 -2.66 6.09
CA GLU A 133 -15.17 -2.45 6.03
C GLU A 133 -15.88 -3.62 6.72
N PRO A 134 -17.19 -3.56 7.02
CA PRO A 134 -17.88 -4.60 7.79
C PRO A 134 -17.73 -6.01 7.24
N THR A 135 -17.66 -6.15 5.90
CA THR A 135 -17.58 -7.44 5.19
C THR A 135 -16.43 -7.52 4.21
N GLU A 136 -15.54 -6.52 4.17
CA GLU A 136 -14.40 -6.52 3.28
C GLU A 136 -13.15 -6.00 3.98
N LEU A 137 -12.04 -6.65 3.73
CA LEU A 137 -10.72 -6.23 4.19
C LEU A 137 -9.78 -6.18 3.00
N THR A 138 -9.30 -4.99 2.66
CA THR A 138 -8.44 -4.76 1.49
C THR A 138 -7.10 -4.16 1.91
N LEU A 139 -6.03 -4.69 1.35
CA LEU A 139 -4.69 -4.14 1.43
C LEU A 139 -4.15 -3.91 0.04
N VAL A 140 -3.74 -2.67 -0.22
CA VAL A 140 -3.02 -2.29 -1.44
C VAL A 140 -1.59 -1.96 -1.04
N ASN A 141 -0.62 -2.61 -1.65
CA ASN A 141 0.80 -2.32 -1.48
C ASN A 141 1.40 -1.87 -2.81
N ILE A 142 1.85 -0.63 -2.88
CA ILE A 142 2.51 -0.05 -4.04
C ILE A 142 4.00 0.10 -3.69
N VAL A 143 4.84 -0.56 -4.46
CA VAL A 143 6.30 -0.56 -4.27
C VAL A 143 6.95 0.24 -5.39
N GLY A 144 7.81 1.17 -5.04
CA GLY A 144 8.55 1.99 -6.01
C GLY A 144 8.69 3.44 -5.57
N SER A 145 9.39 4.21 -6.37
CA SER A 145 9.62 5.63 -6.09
C SER A 145 8.42 6.44 -6.56
N ILE A 146 7.74 7.07 -5.61
CA ILE A 146 6.56 7.91 -5.83
C ILE A 146 6.90 9.31 -5.32
N SER A 147 6.63 10.35 -6.13
CA SER A 147 6.71 11.72 -5.65
C SER A 147 5.42 12.14 -4.92
N LEU A 148 5.53 13.16 -4.07
CA LEU A 148 4.34 13.72 -3.40
C LEU A 148 3.32 14.28 -4.40
N ASP A 149 3.77 14.84 -5.52
CA ASP A 149 2.89 15.36 -6.55
C ASP A 149 2.15 14.24 -7.27
N GLN A 150 2.84 13.14 -7.59
CA GLN A 150 2.21 11.95 -8.14
C GLN A 150 1.19 11.33 -7.17
N LEU A 151 1.46 11.38 -5.87
CA LEU A 151 0.52 10.89 -4.85
C LEU A 151 -0.74 11.76 -4.79
N LYS A 152 -0.61 13.09 -4.91
CA LYS A 152 -1.75 14.02 -5.00
C LYS A 152 -2.58 13.77 -6.26
N ASP A 153 -1.93 13.49 -7.39
CA ASP A 153 -2.61 13.21 -8.66
C ASP A 153 -3.42 11.88 -8.62
N LEU A 154 -3.06 10.96 -7.71
CA LEU A 154 -3.79 9.71 -7.45
C LEU A 154 -4.94 9.89 -6.45
N SER A 155 -4.88 10.95 -5.65
CA SER A 155 -5.90 11.30 -4.66
C SER A 155 -7.24 11.54 -5.35
N GLY A 156 -8.31 10.94 -4.81
CA GLY A 156 -9.64 10.96 -5.42
C GLY A 156 -9.82 10.03 -6.63
N LYS A 157 -8.76 9.32 -7.07
CA LYS A 157 -8.83 8.30 -8.11
C LYS A 157 -8.54 6.92 -7.50
N PHE A 158 -9.06 5.87 -8.09
CA PHE A 158 -8.81 4.47 -7.68
C PHE A 158 -9.20 4.13 -6.23
N GLY A 159 -10.19 4.83 -5.64
CA GLY A 159 -10.60 4.60 -4.25
C GLY A 159 -9.64 5.14 -3.20
N ILE A 160 -8.64 5.93 -3.60
CA ILE A 160 -7.75 6.63 -2.67
C ILE A 160 -8.46 7.89 -2.17
N PRO A 161 -8.66 8.05 -0.84
CA PRO A 161 -9.28 9.26 -0.29
C PRO A 161 -8.52 10.52 -0.74
N GLU A 162 -9.24 11.65 -0.91
CA GLU A 162 -8.61 12.93 -1.21
C GLU A 162 -7.72 13.37 -0.06
N ILE A 163 -6.41 13.35 -0.26
CA ILE A 163 -5.40 13.72 0.75
C ILE A 163 -5.48 15.21 1.12
N GLY A 164 -6.18 16.02 0.32
CA GLY A 164 -6.33 17.47 0.54
C GLY A 164 -7.41 17.88 1.55
N ASP A 165 -8.39 17.02 1.85
CA ASP A 165 -9.55 17.38 2.69
C ASP A 165 -9.40 17.03 4.17
N VAL A 166 -8.37 16.28 4.54
CA VAL A 166 -8.15 15.82 5.93
C VAL A 166 -7.82 16.98 6.89
N GLY A 167 -7.49 18.17 6.38
CA GLY A 167 -7.15 19.35 7.17
C GLY A 167 -8.25 20.40 7.35
N GLN A 168 -9.40 20.32 6.67
CA GLN A 168 -10.38 21.42 6.64
C GLN A 168 -11.76 21.13 7.25
N LYS A 169 -12.08 19.91 7.69
CA LYS A 169 -13.36 19.61 8.33
C LYS A 169 -13.33 19.73 9.86
N GLY A 170 -12.77 20.81 10.40
CA GLY A 170 -12.69 21.03 11.86
C GLY A 170 -12.90 22.48 12.29
N GLY A 171 -13.48 23.35 11.47
CA GLY A 171 -13.85 24.70 11.88
C GLY A 171 -15.30 24.77 12.37
N PRO A 172 -15.57 25.36 13.59
CA PRO A 172 -16.93 25.48 14.06
C PRO A 172 -17.72 26.41 13.14
N LYS A 173 -18.87 25.94 12.63
CA LYS A 173 -19.85 26.79 11.96
C LYS A 173 -20.29 27.89 12.94
N LYS A 174 -19.92 29.12 12.70
CA LYS A 174 -20.56 30.26 13.32
C LYS A 174 -22.02 30.25 12.89
N GLN A 175 -22.93 30.11 13.82
CA GLN A 175 -24.34 30.44 13.65
C GLN A 175 -24.45 31.95 13.70
N GLU A 176 -24.96 32.56 12.66
CA GLU A 176 -25.68 33.82 12.67
C GLU A 176 -27.17 33.52 12.67
#